data_5bcccbece6dc1a1bf2403e3fa09d2c9b
#
_entry.id   5bcccbece6dc1a1bf2403e3fa09d2c9b
#
_cell.length_a   1.000
_cell.length_b   1.000
_cell.length_c   1.000
_cell.angle_alpha   90.00
_cell.angle_beta   90.00
_cell.angle_gamma   90.00
#
_symmetry.space_group_name_H-M   'P 1'
#
loop_
_entity.id
_entity.type
_entity.pdbx_description
1 polymer ?
#
loop_
_entity_poly.entity_id
_entity_poly.type
_entity_poly.pdbx_seq_one_letter_code
_entity_poly.pdbx_strand_id
1 'polypeptide(L)'
;VFSVIWLGKFTWKHLTNQDMFLVSPVTFSFETPDWATDKFINEINNIQGLKKKYNIFEKGLTKKIVAAYENNPLISKVYYVERELPDKLKMKFELRRPAAIVKRKGKKYLIDKDCVRLPGKFYKYPEEGDDPIYIISRKSVKVPGYGERWNDRSIEDGINLLNYLKHNKIDRLLKIASIDVSKIRGNRKDGNIEVELWTKNGAMIKWGCPTSSGHVSELSDYEKLQNLLSVAKEEGIDLANMEYVDVRWKTPLAKR
;
A
#
# COMPACT_ATOMS: atom_id res chain seq x y z
N VAL A 1 48.95 22.11 -25.66
CA VAL A 1 47.92 21.09 -25.29
C VAL A 1 47.15 21.56 -24.04
N PHE A 2 47.78 22.04 -22.98
CA PHE A 2 47.12 22.50 -21.74
C PHE A 2 46.18 23.68 -21.94
N SER A 3 46.51 24.64 -22.78
CA SER A 3 45.69 25.84 -23.04
C SER A 3 44.37 25.51 -23.79
N VAL A 4 44.39 24.56 -24.70
CA VAL A 4 43.20 24.16 -25.45
C VAL A 4 42.20 23.42 -24.55
N ILE A 5 42.69 22.58 -23.65
CA ILE A 5 41.85 21.86 -22.69
C ILE A 5 41.23 22.84 -21.67
N TRP A 6 41.96 23.86 -21.26
CA TRP A 6 41.51 24.89 -20.33
C TRP A 6 40.45 25.80 -20.98
N LEU A 7 40.67 26.25 -22.21
CA LEU A 7 39.66 27.00 -23.00
C LEU A 7 38.38 26.19 -23.22
N GLY A 8 38.50 24.92 -23.58
CA GLY A 8 37.36 24.05 -23.76
C GLY A 8 36.50 23.86 -22.49
N LYS A 9 37.16 23.72 -21.32
CA LYS A 9 36.43 23.65 -20.03
C LYS A 9 35.77 24.98 -19.65
N PHE A 10 36.40 26.11 -19.95
CA PHE A 10 35.86 27.43 -19.65
C PHE A 10 34.67 27.75 -20.54
N THR A 11 34.74 27.50 -21.84
CA THR A 11 33.62 27.69 -22.77
C THR A 11 32.46 26.75 -22.46
N TRP A 12 32.71 25.47 -22.13
CA TRP A 12 31.70 24.54 -21.72
C TRP A 12 30.98 24.98 -20.45
N LYS A 13 31.73 25.41 -19.42
CA LYS A 13 31.12 25.91 -18.17
C LYS A 13 30.29 27.17 -18.38
N HIS A 14 30.71 28.05 -19.28
CA HIS A 14 29.95 29.27 -19.60
C HIS A 14 28.67 28.93 -20.36
N LEU A 15 28.72 28.03 -21.32
CA LEU A 15 27.56 27.57 -22.08
C LEU A 15 26.55 26.83 -21.20
N THR A 16 27.01 25.94 -20.33
CA THR A 16 26.10 25.13 -19.48
C THR A 16 25.50 25.91 -18.30
N ASN A 17 26.02 27.08 -17.95
CA ASN A 17 25.50 27.92 -16.88
C ASN A 17 24.41 28.91 -17.33
N GLN A 18 23.95 28.84 -18.57
CA GLN A 18 22.87 29.70 -19.06
C GLN A 18 21.51 29.28 -18.45
N ASP A 19 20.63 30.25 -18.30
CA ASP A 19 19.30 30.07 -17.69
C ASP A 19 18.44 29.03 -18.44
N MET A 20 18.68 28.84 -19.73
CA MET A 20 18.01 27.85 -20.55
C MET A 20 18.26 26.38 -20.10
N PHE A 21 19.27 26.15 -19.26
CA PHE A 21 19.60 24.83 -18.69
C PHE A 21 19.18 24.68 -17.23
N LEU A 22 18.40 25.63 -16.72
CA LEU A 22 17.83 25.55 -15.38
C LEU A 22 16.53 24.75 -15.41
N VAL A 23 16.52 23.62 -14.73
CA VAL A 23 15.35 22.76 -14.59
C VAL A 23 14.74 22.90 -13.20
N SER A 24 13.42 22.99 -13.16
CA SER A 24 12.66 22.82 -11.92
C SER A 24 12.29 21.35 -11.78
N PRO A 25 12.68 20.66 -10.69
CA PRO A 25 12.28 19.26 -10.49
C PRO A 25 10.80 19.11 -10.18
N VAL A 26 10.06 20.21 -10.09
CA VAL A 26 8.72 20.21 -9.54
C VAL A 26 7.76 20.97 -10.44
N THR A 27 7.30 20.36 -11.50
CA THR A 27 6.03 20.72 -12.11
C THR A 27 5.42 19.44 -12.70
N PHE A 28 4.84 18.63 -11.84
CA PHE A 28 4.00 17.52 -12.35
C PHE A 28 2.59 18.07 -12.59
N SER A 29 2.16 18.04 -13.83
CA SER A 29 0.74 18.02 -14.15
C SER A 29 0.33 16.56 -14.24
N PHE A 30 -0.31 16.03 -13.24
CA PHE A 30 -1.02 14.77 -13.29
C PHE A 30 -2.44 14.96 -12.80
N GLU A 31 -3.36 14.19 -13.32
CA GLU A 31 -4.73 14.19 -12.80
C GLU A 31 -4.69 13.74 -11.33
N THR A 32 -5.30 14.53 -10.48
CA THR A 32 -5.39 14.21 -9.06
C THR A 32 -6.19 12.92 -8.91
N PRO A 33 -5.62 11.85 -8.35
CA PRO A 33 -6.38 10.63 -8.11
C PRO A 33 -7.56 10.90 -7.17
N ASP A 34 -8.70 10.24 -7.37
CA ASP A 34 -9.92 10.42 -6.57
C ASP A 34 -9.69 10.18 -5.07
N TRP A 35 -8.76 9.27 -4.75
CA TRP A 35 -8.37 8.95 -3.38
C TRP A 35 -7.39 9.96 -2.74
N ALA A 36 -6.88 10.94 -3.49
CA ALA A 36 -5.94 11.94 -2.99
C ALA A 36 -6.66 13.24 -2.58
N THR A 37 -6.13 13.93 -1.55
CA THR A 37 -6.56 15.28 -1.18
C THR A 37 -5.71 16.32 -1.89
N ASP A 38 -6.15 17.58 -1.92
CA ASP A 38 -5.33 18.69 -2.45
C ASP A 38 -4.00 18.82 -1.71
N LYS A 39 -3.98 18.47 -0.42
CA LYS A 39 -2.75 18.44 0.39
C LYS A 39 -1.74 17.40 -0.09
N PHE A 40 -2.22 16.28 -0.66
CA PHE A 40 -1.37 15.25 -1.24
C PHE A 40 -0.58 15.80 -2.44
N ILE A 41 -1.27 16.51 -3.36
CA ILE A 41 -0.65 17.10 -4.52
C ILE A 41 0.37 18.16 -4.13
N ASN A 42 0.00 19.02 -3.18
CA ASN A 42 0.91 20.05 -2.66
C ASN A 42 2.17 19.43 -2.03
N GLU A 43 2.05 18.30 -1.33
CA GLU A 43 3.20 17.61 -0.72
C GLU A 43 4.12 16.99 -1.79
N ILE A 44 3.55 16.38 -2.85
CA ILE A 44 4.33 15.83 -3.98
C ILE A 44 5.04 16.95 -4.76
N ASN A 45 4.39 18.12 -4.91
CA ASN A 45 4.98 19.26 -5.61
C ASN A 45 6.02 20.02 -4.77
N ASN A 46 6.08 19.82 -3.45
CA ASN A 46 6.96 20.54 -2.54
C ASN A 46 7.83 19.57 -1.72
N ILE A 47 8.48 18.61 -2.37
CA ILE A 47 9.34 17.63 -1.67
C ILE A 47 10.48 18.34 -0.95
N GLN A 48 10.58 18.09 0.36
CA GLN A 48 11.60 18.69 1.21
C GLN A 48 13.02 18.32 0.74
N GLY A 49 13.94 19.27 0.83
CA GLY A 49 15.35 19.05 0.49
C GLY A 49 15.68 19.29 -0.99
N LEU A 50 14.69 19.58 -1.85
CA LEU A 50 14.92 19.97 -3.22
C LEU A 50 14.97 21.50 -3.36
N LYS A 51 15.91 22.01 -4.18
CA LYS A 51 15.96 23.42 -4.59
C LYS A 51 14.87 23.68 -5.63
N LYS A 52 14.43 24.93 -5.74
CA LYS A 52 13.47 25.36 -6.77
C LYS A 52 14.00 25.18 -8.20
N LYS A 53 15.30 25.34 -8.40
CA LYS A 53 15.97 25.20 -9.70
C LYS A 53 17.32 24.50 -9.55
N TYR A 54 17.66 23.70 -10.52
CA TYR A 54 18.95 23.02 -10.69
C TYR A 54 19.47 23.25 -12.09
N ASN A 55 20.79 23.25 -12.24
CA ASN A 55 21.37 23.12 -13.56
C ASN A 55 21.23 21.66 -14.03
N ILE A 56 20.71 21.44 -15.24
CA ILE A 56 20.46 20.09 -15.76
C ILE A 56 21.75 19.26 -15.87
N PHE A 57 22.91 19.91 -15.98
CA PHE A 57 24.23 19.26 -16.04
C PHE A 57 24.83 19.01 -14.64
N GLU A 58 24.17 19.42 -13.56
CA GLU A 58 24.67 19.19 -12.19
C GLU A 58 25.01 17.70 -12.00
N LYS A 59 26.22 17.41 -11.53
CA LYS A 59 26.68 16.04 -11.29
C LYS A 59 25.84 15.41 -10.18
N GLY A 60 25.29 14.24 -10.46
CA GLY A 60 24.47 13.51 -9.48
C GLY A 60 23.04 14.04 -9.31
N LEU A 61 22.59 15.01 -10.13
CA LEU A 61 21.24 15.59 -10.06
C LEU A 61 20.14 14.51 -10.01
N THR A 62 20.15 13.55 -10.95
CA THR A 62 19.14 12.50 -11.02
C THR A 62 19.12 11.63 -9.76
N LYS A 63 20.29 11.24 -9.24
CA LYS A 63 20.38 10.47 -7.98
C LYS A 63 19.82 11.24 -6.79
N LYS A 64 20.11 12.55 -6.71
CA LYS A 64 19.62 13.42 -5.65
C LYS A 64 18.08 13.53 -5.69
N ILE A 65 17.52 13.67 -6.89
CA ILE A 65 16.07 13.72 -7.07
C ILE A 65 15.45 12.39 -6.70
N VAL A 66 15.96 11.26 -7.21
CA VAL A 66 15.49 9.92 -6.84
C VAL A 66 15.45 9.76 -5.32
N ALA A 67 16.56 10.05 -4.63
CA ALA A 67 16.63 9.90 -3.18
C ALA A 67 15.62 10.79 -2.43
N ALA A 68 15.40 12.02 -2.89
CA ALA A 68 14.43 12.92 -2.27
C ALA A 68 12.98 12.41 -2.43
N TYR A 69 12.66 11.85 -3.60
CA TYR A 69 11.34 11.27 -3.86
C TYR A 69 11.14 9.96 -3.10
N GLU A 70 12.12 9.06 -3.08
CA GLU A 70 12.03 7.78 -2.34
C GLU A 70 11.90 7.97 -0.83
N ASN A 71 12.42 9.06 -0.28
CA ASN A 71 12.25 9.41 1.13
C ASN A 71 10.85 9.98 1.47
N ASN A 72 10.03 10.30 0.46
CA ASN A 72 8.70 10.81 0.70
C ASN A 72 7.72 9.65 1.00
N PRO A 73 7.00 9.67 2.15
CA PRO A 73 6.09 8.59 2.54
C PRO A 73 4.90 8.36 1.59
N LEU A 74 4.64 9.27 0.65
CA LEU A 74 3.58 9.17 -0.34
C LEU A 74 4.00 8.44 -1.62
N ILE A 75 5.31 8.17 -1.78
CA ILE A 75 5.86 7.53 -2.97
C ILE A 75 6.22 6.07 -2.65
N SER A 76 5.72 5.16 -3.48
CA SER A 76 6.01 3.73 -3.35
C SER A 76 7.35 3.39 -4.00
N LYS A 77 7.59 3.92 -5.21
CA LYS A 77 8.78 3.60 -6.00
C LYS A 77 9.08 4.68 -7.03
N VAL A 78 10.36 4.96 -7.24
CA VAL A 78 10.84 5.72 -8.40
C VAL A 78 11.42 4.73 -9.40
N TYR A 79 10.89 4.71 -10.62
CA TYR A 79 11.36 3.81 -11.67
C TYR A 79 12.57 4.38 -12.41
N TYR A 80 12.47 5.67 -12.79
CA TYR A 80 13.59 6.39 -13.42
C TYR A 80 13.42 7.90 -13.28
N VAL A 81 14.57 8.62 -13.38
CA VAL A 81 14.67 10.05 -13.59
C VAL A 81 15.68 10.28 -14.71
N GLU A 82 15.26 10.87 -15.80
CA GLU A 82 16.04 11.13 -16.99
C GLU A 82 16.12 12.62 -17.29
N ARG A 83 17.24 13.07 -17.89
CA ARG A 83 17.42 14.43 -18.34
C ARG A 83 16.91 14.56 -19.76
N GLU A 84 16.04 15.50 -20.02
CA GLU A 84 15.56 15.90 -21.33
C GLU A 84 15.99 17.33 -21.59
N LEU A 85 17.02 17.49 -22.42
CA LEU A 85 17.58 18.80 -22.74
C LEU A 85 16.56 19.68 -23.48
N PRO A 86 16.57 21.01 -23.26
CA PRO A 86 17.59 21.74 -22.46
C PRO A 86 17.28 21.83 -20.97
N ASP A 87 16.02 21.75 -20.52
CA ASP A 87 15.57 22.23 -19.22
C ASP A 87 14.52 21.34 -18.54
N LYS A 88 14.38 20.06 -18.98
CA LYS A 88 13.35 19.16 -18.46
C LYS A 88 13.94 17.92 -17.78
N LEU A 89 13.20 17.42 -16.80
CA LEU A 89 13.40 16.10 -16.22
C LEU A 89 12.17 15.25 -16.48
N LYS A 90 12.39 14.08 -17.08
CA LYS A 90 11.34 13.07 -17.21
C LYS A 90 11.49 12.10 -16.06
N MET A 91 10.40 11.87 -15.34
CA MET A 91 10.39 10.95 -14.21
C MET A 91 9.17 10.04 -14.27
N LYS A 92 9.37 8.77 -13.87
CA LYS A 92 8.28 7.82 -13.64
C LYS A 92 8.37 7.29 -12.21
N PHE A 93 7.30 7.42 -11.47
CA PHE A 93 7.19 6.94 -10.10
C PHE A 93 5.79 6.42 -9.80
N GLU A 94 5.65 5.66 -8.74
CA GLU A 94 4.40 5.09 -8.25
C GLU A 94 4.03 5.73 -6.91
N LEU A 95 2.78 6.19 -6.82
CA LEU A 95 2.21 6.75 -5.60
C LEU A 95 1.67 5.64 -4.71
N ARG A 96 1.82 5.78 -3.39
CA ARG A 96 1.18 4.87 -2.44
C ARG A 96 -0.31 5.15 -2.37
N ARG A 97 -1.09 4.08 -2.54
CA ARG A 97 -2.55 4.10 -2.44
C ARG A 97 -2.99 3.37 -1.17
N PRO A 98 -3.98 3.89 -0.42
CA PRO A 98 -4.53 3.20 0.74
C PRO A 98 -5.13 1.84 0.35
N ALA A 99 -4.93 0.83 1.19
CA ALA A 99 -5.51 -0.50 1.00
C ALA A 99 -6.46 -0.88 2.15
N ALA A 100 -6.08 -0.54 3.39
CA ALA A 100 -6.85 -0.89 4.59
C ALA A 100 -6.54 0.05 5.77
N ILE A 101 -7.33 -0.10 6.83
CA ILE A 101 -7.11 0.55 8.13
C ILE A 101 -6.76 -0.50 9.17
N VAL A 102 -5.57 -0.43 9.75
CA VAL A 102 -5.21 -1.26 10.91
C VAL A 102 -5.83 -0.66 12.18
N LYS A 103 -6.68 -1.44 12.86
CA LYS A 103 -7.21 -1.13 14.20
C LYS A 103 -6.32 -1.73 15.27
N ARG A 104 -5.80 -0.91 16.18
CA ARG A 104 -4.99 -1.34 17.31
C ARG A 104 -5.21 -0.46 18.53
N LYS A 105 -5.56 -1.05 19.66
CA LYS A 105 -5.85 -0.31 20.92
C LYS A 105 -6.80 0.89 20.70
N GLY A 106 -7.86 0.69 19.93
CA GLY A 106 -8.84 1.74 19.60
C GLY A 106 -8.36 2.80 18.59
N LYS A 107 -7.08 2.83 18.23
CA LYS A 107 -6.54 3.74 17.22
C LYS A 107 -6.59 3.13 15.83
N LYS A 108 -6.74 3.99 14.82
CA LYS A 108 -6.82 3.64 13.41
C LYS A 108 -5.56 4.12 12.69
N TYR A 109 -5.00 3.28 11.83
CA TYR A 109 -3.77 3.57 11.08
C TYR A 109 -3.97 3.15 9.64
N LEU A 110 -3.83 4.10 8.72
CA LEU A 110 -3.95 3.84 7.29
C LEU A 110 -2.68 3.14 6.78
N ILE A 111 -2.85 2.11 5.95
CA ILE A 111 -1.75 1.36 5.33
C ILE A 111 -2.03 1.12 3.85
N ASP A 112 -0.95 0.93 3.07
CA ASP A 112 -1.02 0.49 1.68
C ASP A 112 -0.96 -1.04 1.53
N LYS A 113 -0.95 -1.51 0.26
CA LYS A 113 -0.84 -2.94 -0.10
C LYS A 113 0.46 -3.60 0.36
N ASP A 114 1.51 -2.81 0.61
CA ASP A 114 2.85 -3.28 1.01
C ASP A 114 3.05 -3.17 2.54
N CYS A 115 1.96 -3.00 3.29
CA CYS A 115 1.96 -2.80 4.75
C CYS A 115 2.69 -1.54 5.21
N VAL A 116 2.86 -0.52 4.36
CA VAL A 116 3.49 0.73 4.74
C VAL A 116 2.46 1.66 5.35
N ARG A 117 2.80 2.25 6.51
CA ARG A 117 1.92 3.21 7.20
C ARG A 117 1.86 4.53 6.45
N LEU A 118 0.64 4.99 6.18
CA LEU A 118 0.36 6.21 5.44
C LEU A 118 -0.08 7.35 6.36
N PRO A 119 0.30 8.61 6.06
CA PRO A 119 -0.20 9.78 6.76
C PRO A 119 -1.61 10.13 6.28
N GLY A 120 -2.64 9.73 7.05
CA GLY A 120 -4.05 9.80 6.65
C GLY A 120 -4.56 11.16 6.18
N LYS A 121 -3.91 12.28 6.59
CA LYS A 121 -4.31 13.64 6.19
C LYS A 121 -4.22 13.91 4.67
N PHE A 122 -3.49 13.06 3.93
CA PHE A 122 -3.28 13.18 2.50
C PHE A 122 -4.24 12.35 1.66
N TYR A 123 -5.04 11.48 2.27
CA TYR A 123 -5.86 10.51 1.60
C TYR A 123 -7.35 10.68 1.91
N LYS A 124 -8.18 10.53 0.88
CA LYS A 124 -9.61 10.29 1.00
C LYS A 124 -9.79 8.76 1.08
N TYR A 125 -9.96 8.23 2.29
CA TYR A 125 -10.14 6.79 2.47
C TYR A 125 -11.16 6.53 3.60
N PRO A 126 -12.15 5.69 3.39
CA PRO A 126 -12.41 4.97 2.12
C PRO A 126 -12.71 5.91 0.96
N GLU A 127 -12.60 5.41 -0.26
CA GLU A 127 -13.07 6.13 -1.45
C GLU A 127 -14.58 6.34 -1.37
N GLU A 128 -15.11 7.35 -2.06
CA GLU A 128 -16.55 7.64 -2.03
C GLU A 128 -17.35 6.43 -2.51
N GLY A 129 -18.34 6.02 -1.71
CA GLY A 129 -19.15 4.81 -1.97
C GLY A 129 -18.55 3.47 -1.50
N ASP A 130 -17.28 3.44 -1.08
CA ASP A 130 -16.67 2.25 -0.49
C ASP A 130 -16.65 2.35 1.05
N ASP A 131 -16.77 1.20 1.70
CA ASP A 131 -16.56 1.10 3.15
C ASP A 131 -15.12 0.71 3.48
N PRO A 132 -14.57 1.23 4.59
CA PRO A 132 -13.23 0.87 4.99
C PRO A 132 -13.17 -0.59 5.43
N ILE A 133 -12.19 -1.34 4.91
CA ILE A 133 -11.88 -2.66 5.45
C ILE A 133 -10.84 -2.51 6.55
N TYR A 134 -11.15 -3.09 7.71
CA TYR A 134 -10.30 -3.01 8.89
C TYR A 134 -9.48 -4.29 9.08
N ILE A 135 -8.18 -4.13 9.36
CA ILE A 135 -7.33 -5.21 9.86
C ILE A 135 -7.22 -5.05 11.37
N ILE A 136 -7.77 -5.99 12.12
CA ILE A 136 -7.76 -5.97 13.58
C ILE A 136 -6.49 -6.66 14.07
N SER A 137 -5.58 -5.89 14.69
CA SER A 137 -4.29 -6.40 15.15
C SER A 137 -4.18 -6.53 16.67
N ARG A 138 -3.22 -7.36 17.11
CA ARG A 138 -2.88 -7.51 18.53
C ARG A 138 -2.40 -6.20 19.17
N LYS A 139 -2.63 -6.08 20.47
CA LYS A 139 -2.19 -4.90 21.26
C LYS A 139 -0.68 -4.76 21.37
N SER A 140 0.08 -5.85 21.22
CA SER A 140 1.55 -5.88 21.34
C SER A 140 2.31 -5.39 20.11
N VAL A 141 1.68 -5.34 18.95
CA VAL A 141 2.32 -4.94 17.69
C VAL A 141 2.84 -3.50 17.77
N LYS A 142 4.10 -3.24 17.42
CA LYS A 142 4.67 -1.89 17.39
C LYS A 142 4.13 -1.12 16.17
N VAL A 143 3.80 0.15 16.37
CA VAL A 143 3.35 1.04 15.27
C VAL A 143 4.57 1.68 14.62
N PRO A 144 4.80 1.53 13.30
CA PRO A 144 5.90 2.18 12.60
C PRO A 144 5.66 3.68 12.39
N GLY A 145 6.69 4.40 11.97
CA GLY A 145 6.59 5.77 11.47
C GLY A 145 5.81 5.85 10.15
N TYR A 146 5.53 7.08 9.69
CA TYR A 146 4.94 7.28 8.35
C TYR A 146 5.97 6.94 7.26
N GLY A 147 5.53 6.24 6.22
CA GLY A 147 6.40 5.74 5.16
C GLY A 147 7.17 4.46 5.53
N GLU A 148 7.10 4.00 6.78
CA GLU A 148 7.76 2.78 7.22
C GLU A 148 6.84 1.57 7.11
N ARG A 149 7.42 0.43 6.76
CA ARG A 149 6.69 -0.84 6.67
C ARG A 149 6.36 -1.35 8.08
N TRP A 150 5.16 -1.90 8.22
CA TRP A 150 4.73 -2.59 9.41
C TRP A 150 5.33 -3.99 9.44
N ASN A 151 6.42 -4.17 10.15
CA ASN A 151 7.13 -5.45 10.27
C ASN A 151 6.42 -6.37 11.28
N ASP A 152 5.20 -6.77 10.95
CA ASP A 152 4.43 -7.74 11.73
C ASP A 152 3.73 -8.70 10.76
N ARG A 153 4.10 -9.97 10.85
CA ARG A 153 3.62 -11.02 9.96
C ARG A 153 2.09 -11.15 9.97
N SER A 154 1.45 -10.94 11.12
CA SER A 154 -0.01 -11.06 11.19
C SER A 154 -0.71 -9.97 10.36
N ILE A 155 -0.17 -8.75 10.34
CA ILE A 155 -0.70 -7.67 9.49
C ILE A 155 -0.41 -7.96 8.02
N GLU A 156 0.75 -8.48 7.69
CA GLU A 156 1.12 -8.90 6.35
C GLU A 156 0.18 -10.00 5.82
N ASP A 157 -0.08 -11.01 6.64
CA ASP A 157 -1.05 -12.07 6.32
C ASP A 157 -2.46 -11.51 6.09
N GLY A 158 -2.89 -10.54 6.92
CA GLY A 158 -4.17 -9.86 6.75
C GLY A 158 -4.27 -9.05 5.45
N ILE A 159 -3.20 -8.33 5.06
CA ILE A 159 -3.15 -7.61 3.79
C ILE A 159 -3.11 -8.56 2.60
N ASN A 160 -2.35 -9.64 2.67
CA ASN A 160 -2.28 -10.64 1.61
C ASN A 160 -3.66 -11.28 1.38
N LEU A 161 -4.35 -11.65 2.44
CA LEU A 161 -5.71 -12.17 2.35
C LEU A 161 -6.67 -11.12 1.77
N LEU A 162 -6.59 -9.86 2.22
CA LEU A 162 -7.40 -8.77 1.65
C LEU A 162 -7.17 -8.61 0.16
N ASN A 163 -5.91 -8.62 -0.28
CA ASN A 163 -5.56 -8.52 -1.70
C ASN A 163 -6.12 -9.70 -2.49
N TYR A 164 -6.06 -10.92 -1.93
CA TYR A 164 -6.65 -12.12 -2.53
C TYR A 164 -8.18 -11.99 -2.67
N LEU A 165 -8.87 -11.54 -1.62
CA LEU A 165 -10.33 -11.34 -1.64
C LEU A 165 -10.73 -10.24 -2.64
N LYS A 166 -9.99 -9.12 -2.70
CA LYS A 166 -10.22 -8.03 -3.67
C LYS A 166 -9.99 -8.49 -5.11
N HIS A 167 -8.92 -9.25 -5.37
CA HIS A 167 -8.65 -9.80 -6.69
C HIS A 167 -9.81 -10.65 -7.21
N ASN A 168 -10.43 -11.43 -6.33
CA ASN A 168 -11.59 -12.27 -6.63
C ASN A 168 -12.95 -11.55 -6.45
N LYS A 169 -12.96 -10.25 -6.13
CA LYS A 169 -14.16 -9.40 -5.89
C LYS A 169 -15.04 -9.88 -4.74
N ILE A 170 -14.51 -10.68 -3.84
CA ILE A 170 -15.24 -11.29 -2.70
C ILE A 170 -15.50 -10.27 -1.59
N ASP A 171 -14.57 -9.35 -1.40
CA ASP A 171 -14.68 -8.25 -0.44
C ASP A 171 -15.97 -7.44 -0.62
N ARG A 172 -16.34 -7.15 -1.87
CA ARG A 172 -17.58 -6.44 -2.22
C ARG A 172 -18.79 -7.37 -2.22
N LEU A 173 -18.65 -8.57 -2.79
CA LEU A 173 -19.74 -9.55 -2.90
C LEU A 173 -20.31 -9.90 -1.52
N LEU A 174 -19.44 -10.21 -0.56
CA LEU A 174 -19.82 -10.59 0.81
C LEU A 174 -19.81 -9.41 1.80
N LYS A 175 -19.57 -8.18 1.30
CA LYS A 175 -19.50 -6.96 2.12
C LYS A 175 -18.55 -7.13 3.32
N ILE A 176 -17.33 -7.58 3.08
CA ILE A 176 -16.32 -7.79 4.14
C ILE A 176 -16.01 -6.46 4.83
N ALA A 177 -16.21 -6.40 6.13
CA ALA A 177 -15.96 -5.22 6.97
C ALA A 177 -14.59 -5.28 7.66
N SER A 178 -14.15 -6.48 8.08
CA SER A 178 -12.86 -6.62 8.74
C SER A 178 -12.23 -8.00 8.61
N ILE A 179 -10.92 -8.02 8.76
CA ILE A 179 -10.07 -9.21 8.85
C ILE A 179 -9.39 -9.16 10.22
N ASP A 180 -9.73 -10.09 11.09
CA ASP A 180 -9.17 -10.17 12.44
C ASP A 180 -7.96 -11.10 12.44
N VAL A 181 -6.77 -10.53 12.60
CA VAL A 181 -5.50 -11.23 12.71
C VAL A 181 -4.95 -11.21 14.15
N SER A 182 -5.76 -10.75 15.11
CA SER A 182 -5.31 -10.58 16.49
C SER A 182 -5.00 -11.91 17.20
N LYS A 183 -5.58 -13.00 16.73
CA LYS A 183 -5.39 -14.35 17.24
C LYS A 183 -4.17 -15.06 16.64
N ILE A 184 -3.55 -14.51 15.59
CA ILE A 184 -2.30 -15.05 15.04
C ILE A 184 -1.20 -14.84 16.08
N ARG A 185 -0.82 -15.88 16.79
CA ARG A 185 0.28 -15.86 17.76
C ARG A 185 1.59 -16.20 17.05
N GLY A 186 2.67 -15.50 17.40
CA GLY A 186 3.99 -15.73 16.80
C GLY A 186 4.60 -17.12 17.06
N ASN A 187 4.03 -17.92 17.95
CA ASN A 187 4.47 -19.27 18.24
C ASN A 187 3.48 -20.27 17.62
N ARG A 188 3.87 -20.86 16.49
CA ARG A 188 3.10 -21.80 15.68
C ARG A 188 2.82 -23.17 16.35
N LYS A 189 3.34 -23.42 17.54
CA LYS A 189 3.23 -24.71 18.23
C LYS A 189 1.83 -25.02 18.77
N ASP A 190 0.98 -24.02 18.92
CA ASP A 190 -0.31 -24.18 19.62
C ASP A 190 -1.51 -24.43 18.68
N GLY A 191 -1.30 -24.65 17.36
CA GLY A 191 -2.37 -25.07 16.43
C GLY A 191 -3.49 -24.06 16.16
N ASN A 192 -3.59 -22.97 16.90
CA ASN A 192 -4.69 -21.98 16.83
C ASN A 192 -4.24 -20.70 16.13
N ILE A 193 -3.88 -20.79 14.86
CA ILE A 193 -3.73 -19.63 14.00
C ILE A 193 -5.08 -19.42 13.32
N GLU A 194 -5.87 -18.47 13.81
CA GLU A 194 -7.18 -18.22 13.23
C GLU A 194 -7.26 -16.80 12.71
N VAL A 195 -7.37 -16.67 11.41
CA VAL A 195 -7.87 -15.46 10.77
C VAL A 195 -9.38 -15.56 10.69
N GLU A 196 -10.06 -14.52 11.13
CA GLU A 196 -11.50 -14.39 11.01
C GLU A 196 -11.86 -13.22 10.10
N LEU A 197 -12.80 -13.44 9.19
CA LEU A 197 -13.39 -12.35 8.41
C LEU A 197 -14.75 -12.01 9.03
N TRP A 198 -15.09 -10.74 9.01
CA TRP A 198 -16.39 -10.27 9.46
C TRP A 198 -17.07 -9.50 8.34
N THR A 199 -18.30 -9.86 8.04
CA THR A 199 -19.15 -9.12 7.10
C THR A 199 -19.76 -7.90 7.78
N LYS A 200 -20.29 -6.96 7.00
CA LYS A 200 -21.06 -5.82 7.54
C LYS A 200 -22.32 -6.27 8.29
N ASN A 201 -22.91 -7.38 7.89
CA ASN A 201 -24.13 -7.93 8.51
C ASN A 201 -23.84 -8.70 9.80
N GLY A 202 -22.55 -8.79 10.21
CA GLY A 202 -22.16 -9.42 11.46
C GLY A 202 -21.85 -10.91 11.35
N ALA A 203 -21.95 -11.54 10.18
CA ALA A 203 -21.55 -12.91 9.99
C ALA A 203 -20.02 -13.07 10.14
N MET A 204 -19.60 -14.07 10.91
CA MET A 204 -18.19 -14.41 11.08
C MET A 204 -17.79 -15.53 10.12
N ILE A 205 -16.69 -15.37 9.40
CA ILE A 205 -16.11 -16.40 8.55
C ILE A 205 -14.80 -16.86 9.17
N LYS A 206 -14.73 -18.11 9.61
CA LYS A 206 -13.51 -18.74 10.11
C LYS A 206 -12.66 -19.17 8.94
N TRP A 207 -11.70 -18.30 8.59
CA TRP A 207 -10.76 -18.57 7.48
C TRP A 207 -9.61 -19.50 7.91
N GLY A 208 -9.18 -19.41 9.17
CA GLY A 208 -8.10 -20.22 9.70
C GLY A 208 -6.71 -19.74 9.32
N CYS A 209 -5.79 -20.67 9.02
CA CYS A 209 -4.41 -20.33 8.71
C CYS A 209 -4.26 -19.68 7.33
N PRO A 210 -3.52 -18.58 7.19
CA PRO A 210 -3.11 -18.07 5.89
C PRO A 210 -2.20 -19.08 5.17
N THR A 211 -2.29 -19.17 3.85
CA THR A 211 -1.43 -20.06 3.04
C THR A 211 0.07 -19.84 3.30
N SER A 212 0.47 -18.60 3.60
CA SER A 212 1.84 -18.25 4.00
C SER A 212 2.35 -18.96 5.26
N SER A 213 1.44 -19.54 6.08
CA SER A 213 1.79 -20.17 7.35
C SER A 213 2.40 -21.57 7.18
N GLY A 214 2.24 -22.21 6.01
CA GLY A 214 2.75 -23.56 5.72
C GLY A 214 2.05 -24.66 6.52
N HIS A 215 0.86 -24.42 7.07
CA HIS A 215 0.06 -25.47 7.71
C HIS A 215 -0.57 -26.38 6.66
N VAL A 216 -0.21 -27.65 6.69
CA VAL A 216 -0.64 -28.69 5.73
C VAL A 216 -2.02 -29.27 6.09
N SER A 217 -2.56 -28.96 7.28
CA SER A 217 -3.80 -29.58 7.81
C SER A 217 -5.08 -28.90 7.36
N GLU A 218 -5.01 -27.69 6.84
CA GLU A 218 -6.17 -26.95 6.34
C GLU A 218 -6.19 -26.89 4.81
N LEU A 219 -7.36 -26.58 4.27
CA LEU A 219 -7.54 -26.33 2.84
C LEU A 219 -6.72 -25.12 2.36
N SER A 220 -6.38 -25.09 1.08
CA SER A 220 -5.80 -23.93 0.42
C SER A 220 -6.79 -22.73 0.41
N ASP A 221 -6.28 -21.52 0.25
CA ASP A 221 -7.14 -20.33 0.17
C ASP A 221 -8.14 -20.42 -1.00
N TYR A 222 -7.77 -21.10 -2.09
CA TYR A 222 -8.68 -21.37 -3.20
C TYR A 222 -9.84 -22.28 -2.79
N GLU A 223 -9.56 -23.41 -2.13
CA GLU A 223 -10.60 -24.34 -1.66
C GLU A 223 -11.51 -23.70 -0.60
N LYS A 224 -10.92 -22.94 0.34
CA LYS A 224 -11.67 -22.14 1.32
C LYS A 224 -12.61 -21.15 0.64
N LEU A 225 -12.16 -20.50 -0.43
CA LEU A 225 -12.96 -19.59 -1.22
C LEU A 225 -14.13 -20.32 -1.90
N GLN A 226 -13.87 -21.49 -2.51
CA GLN A 226 -14.95 -22.30 -3.12
C GLN A 226 -16.01 -22.70 -2.09
N ASN A 227 -15.57 -23.14 -0.89
CA ASN A 227 -16.48 -23.45 0.22
C ASN A 227 -17.32 -22.23 0.61
N LEU A 228 -16.70 -21.07 0.74
CA LEU A 228 -17.39 -19.83 1.09
C LEU A 228 -18.45 -19.45 0.06
N LEU A 229 -18.09 -19.55 -1.22
CA LEU A 229 -19.02 -19.26 -2.33
C LEU A 229 -20.19 -20.27 -2.40
N SER A 230 -19.94 -21.56 -2.11
CA SER A 230 -20.98 -22.58 -2.03
C SER A 230 -22.00 -22.23 -0.94
N VAL A 231 -21.51 -21.95 0.27
CA VAL A 231 -22.40 -21.55 1.39
C VAL A 231 -23.16 -20.26 1.06
N ALA A 232 -22.50 -19.26 0.50
CA ALA A 232 -23.14 -18.00 0.14
C ALA A 232 -24.21 -18.17 -0.95
N LYS A 233 -24.04 -19.14 -1.86
CA LYS A 233 -25.05 -19.47 -2.87
C LYS A 233 -26.29 -20.13 -2.25
N GLU A 234 -26.13 -20.97 -1.25
CA GLU A 234 -27.23 -21.70 -0.57
C GLU A 234 -27.94 -20.84 0.46
N GLU A 235 -27.20 -20.04 1.25
CA GLU A 235 -27.75 -19.33 2.40
C GLU A 235 -28.04 -17.84 2.14
N GLY A 236 -27.66 -17.34 0.96
CA GLY A 236 -27.77 -15.94 0.55
C GLY A 236 -26.39 -15.26 0.51
N ILE A 237 -26.19 -14.47 -0.55
CA ILE A 237 -24.89 -13.87 -0.90
C ILE A 237 -24.32 -12.99 0.22
N ASP A 238 -25.15 -12.34 1.01
CA ASP A 238 -24.72 -11.44 2.06
C ASP A 238 -24.53 -12.10 3.44
N LEU A 239 -24.81 -13.41 3.54
CA LEU A 239 -24.72 -14.21 4.77
C LEU A 239 -25.48 -13.58 5.96
N ALA A 240 -26.50 -12.77 5.72
CA ALA A 240 -27.17 -11.96 6.74
C ALA A 240 -27.76 -12.76 7.90
N ASN A 241 -28.14 -14.02 7.65
CA ASN A 241 -28.77 -14.91 8.65
C ASN A 241 -27.76 -15.87 9.29
N MET A 242 -26.47 -15.71 9.04
CA MET A 242 -25.42 -16.59 9.55
C MET A 242 -24.76 -16.01 10.80
N GLU A 243 -24.66 -16.81 11.86
CA GLU A 243 -23.79 -16.51 13.01
C GLU A 243 -22.32 -16.70 12.59
N TYR A 244 -22.01 -17.85 11.98
CA TYR A 244 -20.70 -18.11 11.43
C TYR A 244 -20.71 -19.11 10.26
N VAL A 245 -19.64 -19.03 9.45
CA VAL A 245 -19.30 -19.99 8.40
C VAL A 245 -17.85 -20.44 8.61
N ASP A 246 -17.62 -21.74 8.79
CA ASP A 246 -16.28 -22.32 8.91
C ASP A 246 -15.88 -22.99 7.59
N VAL A 247 -14.91 -22.39 6.89
CA VAL A 247 -14.47 -22.80 5.55
C VAL A 247 -13.18 -23.63 5.54
N ARG A 248 -12.62 -23.92 6.70
CA ARG A 248 -11.30 -24.57 6.87
C ARG A 248 -11.26 -26.03 6.42
N TRP A 249 -12.40 -26.68 6.36
CA TRP A 249 -12.52 -28.11 6.18
C TRP A 249 -13.17 -28.49 4.85
N LYS A 250 -12.96 -29.74 4.37
CA LYS A 250 -13.55 -30.21 3.10
C LYS A 250 -15.06 -29.98 2.99
N THR A 251 -15.76 -30.14 4.11
CA THR A 251 -17.19 -29.79 4.21
C THR A 251 -17.30 -28.55 5.07
N PRO A 252 -17.75 -27.42 4.51
CA PRO A 252 -17.94 -26.21 5.29
C PRO A 252 -19.05 -26.40 6.33
N LEU A 253 -18.91 -25.74 7.48
CA LEU A 253 -19.93 -25.72 8.52
C LEU A 253 -20.53 -24.31 8.59
N ALA A 254 -21.84 -24.23 8.54
CA ALA A 254 -22.56 -22.98 8.66
C ALA A 254 -23.57 -23.06 9.83
N LYS A 255 -23.67 -21.97 10.62
CA LYS A 255 -24.60 -21.85 11.72
C LYS A 255 -25.43 -20.58 11.54
N ARG A 256 -26.72 -20.71 11.63
CA ARG A 256 -27.70 -19.61 11.70
C ARG A 256 -27.87 -19.10 13.12
#